data_26547c23961bd029d29e46755d63cf46
#
_entry.id   26547c23961bd029d29e46755d63cf46
#
_cell.length_a   1.000
_cell.length_b   1.000
_cell.length_c   1.000
_cell.angle_alpha   90.00
_cell.angle_beta   90.00
_cell.angle_gamma   90.00
#
_symmetry.space_group_name_H-M   'P 1'
#
loop_
_entity.id
_entity.type
_entity.pdbx_description
1 polymer ?
#
loop_
_entity_poly.entity_id
_entity_poly.type
_entity_poly.pdbx_seq_one_letter_code
_entity_poly.pdbx_strand_id
1 'polypeptide(L)'
;MGLLSKFEGKMEDTVEGAADRMGAAPLSPVQIAKKAEKQMRREKMVGAGKQYAPTLYTVLVNADDDRRLLGYYPTLAGETETYLSAKAAEQGLVMDGQPLVRFIVDDDLRHGKFDVIAEMVASPLVEQLRQEEYARYGIRPGGGNS
;
A
#
# COMPACT_ATOMS: atom_id res chain seq x y z
N MET A 1 16.14 4.50 1.51
CA MET A 1 14.87 3.86 1.50
C MET A 1 14.97 2.49 2.12
N GLY A 2 13.96 1.99 2.70
CA GLY A 2 14.07 0.79 3.47
C GLY A 2 13.87 -0.48 2.68
N LEU A 3 13.02 -1.32 3.18
CA LEU A 3 12.81 -2.66 2.67
C LEU A 3 12.46 -2.70 1.19
N LEU A 4 11.59 -1.80 0.74
CA LEU A 4 11.13 -1.83 -0.64
C LEU A 4 12.26 -1.53 -1.62
N SER A 5 13.09 -0.55 -1.30
CA SER A 5 14.20 -0.21 -2.17
C SER A 5 15.17 -1.37 -2.29
N LYS A 6 15.39 -2.07 -1.21
CA LYS A 6 16.31 -3.18 -1.18
C LYS A 6 15.84 -4.34 -2.06
N PHE A 7 14.55 -4.60 -2.07
CA PHE A 7 14.03 -5.73 -2.81
C PHE A 7 13.69 -5.42 -4.25
N GLU A 8 13.52 -4.17 -4.57
CA GLU A 8 12.96 -3.79 -5.85
C GLU A 8 13.68 -4.38 -7.04
N GLY A 9 15.01 -4.40 -7.01
CA GLY A 9 15.76 -4.91 -8.13
C GLY A 9 15.89 -6.41 -8.15
N LYS A 10 15.90 -7.04 -6.98
CA LYS A 10 16.18 -8.46 -6.92
C LYS A 10 14.97 -9.33 -7.13
N MET A 11 13.85 -8.92 -6.57
CA MET A 11 12.68 -9.78 -6.60
C MET A 11 11.96 -9.76 -7.91
N GLU A 12 12.25 -8.77 -8.71
CA GLU A 12 11.58 -8.60 -9.97
C GLU A 12 11.81 -9.77 -10.91
N ASP A 13 13.01 -10.31 -10.91
CA ASP A 13 13.39 -11.32 -11.89
C ASP A 13 13.21 -12.74 -11.43
N THR A 14 13.30 -12.99 -10.12
CA THR A 14 13.36 -14.37 -9.66
C THR A 14 12.22 -14.79 -8.78
N VAL A 15 11.73 -13.89 -7.96
CA VAL A 15 10.74 -14.27 -6.96
C VAL A 15 9.43 -14.70 -7.57
N GLU A 16 9.05 -14.04 -8.63
CA GLU A 16 7.78 -14.33 -9.26
C GLU A 16 7.71 -15.78 -9.74
N GLY A 17 8.74 -16.23 -10.42
CA GLY A 17 8.75 -17.60 -10.91
C GLY A 17 8.83 -18.61 -9.78
N ALA A 18 9.62 -18.33 -8.78
CA ALA A 18 9.75 -19.23 -7.66
C ALA A 18 8.44 -19.33 -6.88
N ALA A 19 7.79 -18.18 -6.71
CA ALA A 19 6.52 -18.14 -5.99
C ALA A 19 5.45 -18.96 -6.70
N ASP A 20 5.39 -18.84 -8.01
CA ASP A 20 4.43 -19.58 -8.79
C ASP A 20 4.63 -21.08 -8.66
N ARG A 21 5.88 -21.51 -8.71
CA ARG A 21 6.20 -22.93 -8.59
C ARG A 21 5.82 -23.48 -7.24
N MET A 22 6.00 -22.71 -6.21
CA MET A 22 5.69 -23.15 -4.85
C MET A 22 4.20 -23.14 -4.54
N GLY A 23 3.43 -22.41 -5.34
CA GLY A 23 1.99 -22.42 -5.21
C GLY A 23 1.42 -21.81 -3.95
N ALA A 24 2.24 -21.31 -3.05
CA ALA A 24 1.77 -20.75 -1.80
C ALA A 24 2.60 -19.53 -1.45
N ALA A 25 2.79 -18.67 -2.42
CA ALA A 25 3.63 -17.51 -2.24
C ALA A 25 2.99 -16.49 -1.30
N PRO A 26 3.74 -15.99 -0.36
CA PRO A 26 3.24 -14.85 0.41
C PRO A 26 3.18 -13.62 -0.49
N LEU A 27 2.40 -12.63 -0.08
CA LEU A 27 2.35 -11.39 -0.80
C LEU A 27 3.72 -10.72 -0.76
N SER A 28 4.13 -10.20 -1.91
CA SER A 28 5.41 -9.54 -2.03
C SER A 28 5.26 -8.05 -1.76
N PRO A 29 6.02 -7.51 -0.78
CA PRO A 29 5.98 -6.07 -0.54
C PRO A 29 6.34 -5.26 -1.79
N VAL A 30 7.30 -5.76 -2.57
CA VAL A 30 7.70 -5.07 -3.79
C VAL A 30 6.57 -5.02 -4.80
N GLN A 31 5.85 -6.13 -4.96
CA GLN A 31 4.75 -6.17 -5.91
C GLN A 31 3.59 -5.29 -5.48
N ILE A 32 3.32 -5.25 -4.19
CA ILE A 32 2.29 -4.35 -3.66
C ILE A 32 2.67 -2.90 -3.96
N ALA A 33 3.92 -2.53 -3.67
CA ALA A 33 4.39 -1.17 -3.91
C ALA A 33 4.31 -0.80 -5.39
N LYS A 34 4.73 -1.70 -6.26
CA LYS A 34 4.71 -1.44 -7.69
C LYS A 34 3.28 -1.31 -8.23
N LYS A 35 2.39 -2.14 -7.77
CA LYS A 35 1.00 -2.04 -8.20
C LYS A 35 0.35 -0.77 -7.68
N ALA A 36 0.67 -0.40 -6.44
CA ALA A 36 0.16 0.85 -5.87
C ALA A 36 0.68 2.04 -6.67
N GLU A 37 1.94 2.03 -7.06
CA GLU A 37 2.50 3.11 -7.87
C GLU A 37 1.82 3.19 -9.23
N LYS A 38 1.55 2.04 -9.84
CA LYS A 38 0.86 2.01 -11.12
C LYS A 38 -0.53 2.63 -10.98
N GLN A 39 -1.24 2.30 -9.91
CA GLN A 39 -2.56 2.87 -9.68
C GLN A 39 -2.47 4.36 -9.38
N MET A 40 -1.43 4.79 -8.68
CA MET A 40 -1.20 6.20 -8.43
C MET A 40 -1.13 6.97 -9.74
N ARG A 41 -0.37 6.46 -10.71
CA ARG A 41 -0.25 7.13 -12.00
C ARG A 41 -1.55 7.10 -12.79
N ARG A 42 -2.29 6.00 -12.72
CA ARG A 42 -3.55 5.86 -13.47
C ARG A 42 -4.63 6.78 -12.92
N GLU A 43 -4.65 7.00 -11.61
CA GLU A 43 -5.72 7.74 -10.97
C GLU A 43 -5.32 9.17 -10.64
N LYS A 44 -4.21 9.64 -11.14
CA LYS A 44 -3.82 11.02 -10.90
C LYS A 44 -4.85 11.97 -11.47
N MET A 45 -5.00 13.12 -10.83
CA MET A 45 -5.95 14.12 -11.27
C MET A 45 -5.21 15.35 -11.73
N VAL A 46 -5.55 15.85 -12.91
CA VAL A 46 -4.93 17.06 -13.44
C VAL A 46 -5.78 18.24 -13.04
N GLY A 47 -5.19 19.13 -12.25
CA GLY A 47 -5.84 20.39 -11.88
C GLY A 47 -5.22 21.55 -12.63
N ALA A 48 -5.65 22.75 -12.27
CA ALA A 48 -5.12 23.95 -12.92
C ALA A 48 -3.69 24.18 -12.44
N GLY A 49 -2.73 23.85 -13.29
CA GLY A 49 -1.33 24.09 -12.98
C GLY A 49 -0.65 23.02 -12.14
N LYS A 50 -1.37 22.01 -11.71
CA LYS A 50 -0.78 20.95 -10.89
C LYS A 50 -1.41 19.61 -11.20
N GLN A 51 -0.66 18.54 -10.95
CA GLN A 51 -1.19 17.19 -11.02
C GLN A 51 -1.15 16.60 -9.61
N TYR A 52 -2.23 15.93 -9.23
CA TYR A 52 -2.39 15.40 -7.87
C TYR A 52 -2.41 13.89 -7.90
N ALA A 53 -1.75 13.29 -6.92
CA ALA A 53 -1.80 11.85 -6.73
C ALA A 53 -2.88 11.51 -5.71
N PRO A 54 -3.55 10.36 -5.87
CA PRO A 54 -4.46 9.88 -4.83
C PRO A 54 -3.71 9.65 -3.53
N THR A 55 -4.42 9.74 -2.43
CA THR A 55 -3.83 9.55 -1.11
C THR A 55 -4.42 8.37 -0.35
N LEU A 56 -5.46 7.74 -0.86
CA LEU A 56 -5.99 6.53 -0.22
C LEU A 56 -5.73 5.33 -1.11
N TYR A 57 -5.00 4.37 -0.57
CA TYR A 57 -4.65 3.14 -1.28
C TYR A 57 -5.18 1.96 -0.47
N THR A 58 -6.08 1.21 -1.07
CA THR A 58 -6.66 0.04 -0.42
C THR A 58 -6.10 -1.20 -1.09
N VAL A 59 -5.39 -2.02 -0.32
CA VAL A 59 -4.87 -3.30 -0.80
C VAL A 59 -5.89 -4.36 -0.42
N LEU A 60 -6.44 -5.01 -1.42
CA LEU A 60 -7.40 -6.09 -1.21
C LEU A 60 -6.64 -7.39 -1.12
N VAL A 61 -6.90 -8.18 -0.11
CA VAL A 61 -6.17 -9.41 0.17
C VAL A 61 -7.13 -10.55 0.48
N ASN A 62 -6.63 -11.76 0.29
CA ASN A 62 -7.34 -12.96 0.66
C ASN A 62 -7.43 -13.08 2.19
N ALA A 63 -8.51 -13.67 2.69
CA ALA A 63 -8.74 -13.75 4.13
C ALA A 63 -7.63 -14.51 4.86
N ASP A 64 -7.12 -15.59 4.28
CA ASP A 64 -6.04 -16.34 4.92
C ASP A 64 -4.76 -15.55 4.96
N ASP A 65 -4.46 -14.82 3.89
CA ASP A 65 -3.29 -13.98 3.83
C ASP A 65 -3.40 -12.85 4.84
N ASP A 66 -4.60 -12.29 4.99
CA ASP A 66 -4.83 -11.22 5.97
C ASP A 66 -4.50 -11.71 7.39
N ARG A 67 -4.97 -12.89 7.74
CA ARG A 67 -4.73 -13.43 9.09
C ARG A 67 -3.24 -13.61 9.34
N ARG A 68 -2.49 -14.08 8.34
CA ARG A 68 -1.06 -14.32 8.52
C ARG A 68 -0.25 -13.03 8.54
N LEU A 69 -0.72 -12.00 7.83
CA LEU A 69 0.08 -10.80 7.63
C LEU A 69 -0.29 -9.65 8.55
N LEU A 70 -1.37 -9.80 9.32
CA LEU A 70 -1.89 -8.68 10.10
C LEU A 70 -0.83 -8.02 10.97
N GLY A 71 0.02 -8.81 11.60
CA GLY A 71 1.07 -8.27 12.47
C GLY A 71 2.14 -7.50 11.73
N TYR A 72 2.24 -7.68 10.42
CA TYR A 72 3.25 -6.98 9.62
C TYR A 72 2.69 -5.75 8.94
N TYR A 73 1.38 -5.56 8.96
CA TYR A 73 0.76 -4.46 8.23
C TYR A 73 1.27 -3.09 8.62
N PRO A 74 1.50 -2.78 9.90
CA PRO A 74 2.01 -1.45 10.21
C PRO A 74 3.31 -1.12 9.48
N THR A 75 4.23 -2.06 9.46
CA THR A 75 5.49 -1.87 8.76
C THR A 75 5.28 -1.83 7.24
N LEU A 76 4.50 -2.76 6.74
CA LEU A 76 4.26 -2.86 5.30
C LEU A 76 3.54 -1.62 4.77
N ALA A 77 2.53 -1.16 5.50
CA ALA A 77 1.82 0.06 5.12
C ALA A 77 2.74 1.27 5.14
N GLY A 78 3.52 1.42 6.22
CA GLY A 78 4.42 2.56 6.34
C GLY A 78 5.47 2.60 5.25
N GLU A 79 6.07 1.46 4.94
CA GLU A 79 7.07 1.39 3.87
C GLU A 79 6.45 1.73 2.52
N THR A 80 5.26 1.23 2.26
CA THR A 80 4.58 1.50 1.00
C THR A 80 4.19 2.98 0.91
N GLU A 81 3.71 3.55 2.00
CA GLU A 81 3.36 4.98 2.02
C GLU A 81 4.57 5.85 1.73
N THR A 82 5.71 5.53 2.34
CA THR A 82 6.94 6.26 2.11
C THR A 82 7.38 6.14 0.65
N TYR A 83 7.29 4.94 0.11
CA TYR A 83 7.63 4.69 -1.28
C TYR A 83 6.74 5.52 -2.22
N LEU A 84 5.44 5.53 -1.97
CA LEU A 84 4.51 6.27 -2.82
C LEU A 84 4.74 7.78 -2.75
N SER A 85 5.03 8.30 -1.56
CA SER A 85 5.35 9.72 -1.41
C SER A 85 6.58 10.09 -2.24
N ALA A 86 7.61 9.24 -2.19
CA ALA A 86 8.83 9.51 -2.95
C ALA A 86 8.56 9.45 -4.45
N LYS A 87 7.77 8.47 -4.90
CA LYS A 87 7.46 8.34 -6.33
C LYS A 87 6.60 9.49 -6.82
N ALA A 88 5.66 9.94 -6.01
CA ALA A 88 4.85 11.10 -6.38
C ALA A 88 5.75 12.31 -6.58
N ALA A 89 6.67 12.56 -5.66
CA ALA A 89 7.60 13.68 -5.78
C ALA A 89 8.45 13.57 -7.04
N GLU A 90 8.96 12.37 -7.33
CA GLU A 90 9.77 12.16 -8.54
C GLU A 90 8.99 12.47 -9.80
N GLN A 91 7.70 12.20 -9.81
CA GLN A 91 6.87 12.37 -10.98
C GLN A 91 6.15 13.71 -11.01
N GLY A 92 6.46 14.59 -10.08
CA GLY A 92 5.84 15.91 -10.04
C GLY A 92 4.39 15.90 -9.61
N LEU A 93 3.96 14.88 -8.90
CA LEU A 93 2.59 14.78 -8.42
C LEU A 93 2.51 15.30 -6.99
N VAL A 94 1.47 16.07 -6.70
CA VAL A 94 1.23 16.61 -5.38
C VAL A 94 0.28 15.71 -4.63
N MET A 95 0.61 15.37 -3.40
CA MET A 95 -0.32 14.67 -2.52
C MET A 95 -0.92 15.66 -1.54
N ASP A 96 -2.23 15.65 -1.45
CA ASP A 96 -2.93 16.54 -0.54
C ASP A 96 -3.01 15.86 0.83
N GLY A 97 -1.88 15.86 1.53
CA GLY A 97 -1.77 15.18 2.81
C GLY A 97 -0.98 13.90 2.70
N GLN A 98 -0.84 13.23 3.82
CA GLN A 98 -0.06 12.02 3.91
C GLN A 98 -0.86 10.84 3.35
N PRO A 99 -0.25 10.01 2.50
CA PRO A 99 -1.00 8.87 1.96
C PRO A 99 -1.27 7.83 3.03
N LEU A 100 -2.32 7.07 2.83
CA LEU A 100 -2.68 5.94 3.67
C LEU A 100 -2.75 4.69 2.82
N VAL A 101 -2.06 3.65 3.25
CA VAL A 101 -2.18 2.31 2.67
C VAL A 101 -2.88 1.46 3.71
N ARG A 102 -4.03 0.91 3.33
CA ARG A 102 -4.81 0.05 4.22
C ARG A 102 -5.10 -1.27 3.54
N PHE A 103 -5.43 -2.28 4.34
CA PHE A 103 -5.66 -3.63 3.86
C PHE A 103 -7.08 -4.07 4.18
N ILE A 104 -7.77 -4.57 3.19
CA ILE A 104 -9.16 -5.02 3.34
C ILE A 104 -9.28 -6.42 2.73
N VAL A 105 -9.97 -7.30 3.42
CA VAL A 105 -10.21 -8.66 2.92
C VAL A 105 -11.20 -8.63 1.78
N ASP A 106 -10.86 -9.36 0.71
CA ASP A 106 -11.76 -9.57 -0.41
C ASP A 106 -11.92 -11.09 -0.55
N ASP A 107 -13.10 -11.60 -0.24
CA ASP A 107 -13.35 -13.03 -0.24
C ASP A 107 -13.27 -13.68 -1.60
N ASP A 108 -13.32 -12.88 -2.66
CA ASP A 108 -13.21 -13.41 -4.02
C ASP A 108 -11.77 -13.64 -4.44
N LEU A 109 -10.80 -13.16 -3.67
CA LEU A 109 -9.40 -13.32 -4.04
C LEU A 109 -8.85 -14.65 -3.56
N ARG A 110 -8.04 -15.27 -4.40
CA ARG A 110 -7.35 -16.49 -4.03
C ARG A 110 -6.15 -16.19 -3.16
N HIS A 111 -5.69 -17.22 -2.47
CA HIS A 111 -4.48 -17.15 -1.66
C HIS A 111 -3.32 -16.60 -2.52
N GLY A 112 -2.59 -15.65 -1.97
CA GLY A 112 -1.46 -15.05 -2.66
C GLY A 112 -1.81 -13.99 -3.69
N LYS A 113 -3.08 -13.79 -3.97
CA LYS A 113 -3.50 -12.76 -4.92
C LYS A 113 -3.90 -11.50 -4.18
N PHE A 114 -3.74 -10.37 -4.83
CA PHE A 114 -4.10 -9.09 -4.22
C PHE A 114 -4.48 -8.10 -5.32
N ASP A 115 -5.09 -7.01 -4.91
CA ASP A 115 -5.38 -5.92 -5.82
C ASP A 115 -5.18 -4.60 -5.06
N VAL A 116 -5.04 -3.51 -5.78
CA VAL A 116 -4.85 -2.19 -5.17
C VAL A 116 -5.81 -1.20 -5.83
N ILE A 117 -6.54 -0.48 -4.99
CA ILE A 117 -7.43 0.59 -5.44
C ILE A 117 -6.88 1.90 -4.89
N ALA A 118 -6.64 2.86 -5.77
CA ALA A 118 -6.16 4.18 -5.38
C ALA A 118 -7.28 5.20 -5.60
N GLU A 119 -7.51 6.05 -4.62
CA GLU A 119 -8.62 6.98 -4.64
C GLU A 119 -8.21 8.36 -4.16
N MET A 120 -8.80 9.39 -4.82
CA MET A 120 -8.65 10.77 -4.36
C MET A 120 -9.65 10.98 -3.24
N VAL A 121 -9.15 11.18 -2.03
CA VAL A 121 -10.00 11.33 -0.85
C VAL A 121 -9.50 12.53 -0.05
N ALA A 122 -10.43 13.29 0.50
CA ALA A 122 -10.08 14.48 1.27
C ALA A 122 -9.24 14.10 2.49
N SER A 123 -8.25 14.94 2.78
CA SER A 123 -7.29 14.68 3.85
C SER A 123 -7.96 14.36 5.20
N PRO A 124 -8.99 15.10 5.65
CA PRO A 124 -9.58 14.74 6.95
C PRO A 124 -10.17 13.33 6.98
N LEU A 125 -10.75 12.89 5.87
CA LEU A 125 -11.29 11.54 5.82
C LEU A 125 -10.17 10.50 5.81
N VAL A 126 -9.08 10.79 5.11
CA VAL A 126 -7.93 9.89 5.11
C VAL A 126 -7.41 9.71 6.53
N GLU A 127 -7.34 10.79 7.31
CA GLU A 127 -6.87 10.70 8.69
C GLU A 127 -7.82 9.90 9.58
N GLN A 128 -9.11 10.04 9.35
CA GLN A 128 -10.09 9.24 10.08
C GLN A 128 -9.90 7.76 9.77
N LEU A 129 -9.71 7.42 8.50
CA LEU A 129 -9.49 6.04 8.11
C LEU A 129 -8.16 5.51 8.66
N ARG A 130 -7.15 6.37 8.75
CA ARG A 130 -5.86 5.98 9.35
C ARG A 130 -6.05 5.56 10.80
N GLN A 131 -6.85 6.30 11.54
CA GLN A 131 -7.12 5.95 12.93
C GLN A 131 -7.83 4.62 13.04
N GLU A 132 -8.76 4.35 12.13
CA GLU A 132 -9.47 3.07 12.12
C GLU A 132 -8.51 1.92 11.83
N GLU A 133 -7.58 2.13 10.91
CA GLU A 133 -6.62 1.09 10.58
C GLU A 133 -5.67 0.84 11.76
N TYR A 134 -5.21 1.90 12.41
CA TYR A 134 -4.35 1.75 13.57
C TYR A 134 -5.06 0.98 14.70
N ALA A 135 -6.35 1.25 14.90
CA ALA A 135 -7.12 0.51 15.90
C ALA A 135 -7.17 -0.97 15.54
N ARG A 136 -7.30 -1.28 14.26
CA ARG A 136 -7.32 -2.66 13.80
C ARG A 136 -5.98 -3.36 14.09
N TYR A 137 -4.87 -2.63 14.01
CA TYR A 137 -3.55 -3.18 14.31
C TYR A 137 -3.27 -3.23 15.80
N GLY A 138 -4.10 -2.62 16.62
CA GLY A 138 -3.82 -2.51 18.05
C GLY A 138 -2.92 -1.35 18.41
N ILE A 139 -2.77 -0.38 17.48
CA ILE A 139 -1.95 0.80 17.72
C ILE A 139 -2.84 1.92 18.22
N ARG A 140 -2.43 2.58 19.29
CA ARG A 140 -3.22 3.68 19.81
C ARG A 140 -2.94 4.95 19.04
N PRO A 141 -3.99 5.69 18.70
CA PRO A 141 -3.79 6.98 18.05
C PRO A 141 -2.98 7.90 18.95
N GLY A 142 -2.20 8.76 18.31
CA GLY A 142 -1.48 9.75 19.07
C GLY A 142 -0.19 9.28 19.67
N GLY A 143 0.34 8.18 19.22
CA GLY A 143 1.67 7.82 19.60
C GLY A 143 1.79 6.60 20.45
N GLY A 144 0.75 5.97 20.72
CA GLY A 144 0.83 4.68 21.30
C GLY A 144 1.32 4.58 22.69
N ASN A 145 1.45 5.67 23.34
CA ASN A 145 1.86 5.54 24.66
C ASN A 145 0.68 5.39 25.48
N SER A 146 0.36 4.84 26.02
CA SER A 146 -0.76 4.84 26.86
C SER A 146 -0.59 4.25 28.06
#